data_7e8a0c4d229d5e0349fdb71eff887fe3
#
_entry.id   7e8a0c4d229d5e0349fdb71eff887fe3
#
_cell.length_a   1.000
_cell.length_b   1.000
_cell.length_c   1.000
_cell.angle_alpha   90.00
_cell.angle_beta   90.00
_cell.angle_gamma   90.00
#
_symmetry.space_group_name_H-M   'P 1'
#
loop_
_entity.id
_entity.type
_entity.pdbx_description
1 polymer ?
#
loop_
_entity_poly.entity_id
_entity_poly.type
_entity_poly.pdbx_seq_one_letter_code
_entity_poly.pdbx_strand_id
1 'polypeptide(L)'
;MLYEATHSHPANMCPLLKPEGKAMIKQLFSDENVKKAGIRIAAAYMSCPKDTGVDHKGFFTVEAEAPEAITKFFGPMTVEVRPVQPLSEIAKTL
;
A
#
# COMPACT_ATOMS: atom_id res chain seq x y z
N MET A 1 -4.23 14.40 -4.44
CA MET A 1 -4.65 13.48 -5.50
C MET A 1 -4.67 12.05 -4.99
N LEU A 2 -5.59 11.26 -5.49
CA LEU A 2 -5.80 9.90 -4.98
C LEU A 2 -5.12 8.88 -5.89
N TYR A 3 -4.44 7.92 -5.27
CA TYR A 3 -3.70 6.87 -5.96
C TYR A 3 -4.05 5.51 -5.38
N GLU A 4 -3.98 4.50 -6.23
CA GLU A 4 -3.99 3.11 -5.81
C GLU A 4 -2.58 2.56 -5.92
N ALA A 5 -2.04 2.04 -4.82
CA ALA A 5 -0.73 1.42 -4.78
C ALA A 5 -0.91 -0.07 -4.53
N THR A 6 -0.31 -0.90 -5.37
CA THR A 6 -0.41 -2.35 -5.26
C THR A 6 0.98 -2.94 -5.11
N HIS A 7 1.16 -3.76 -4.07
CA HIS A 7 2.38 -4.50 -3.81
C HIS A 7 2.10 -6.00 -3.96
N SER A 8 3.08 -6.73 -4.45
CA SER A 8 2.99 -8.19 -4.57
C SER A 8 4.30 -8.82 -4.13
N HIS A 9 4.23 -9.95 -3.43
CA HIS A 9 5.39 -10.73 -3.06
C HIS A 9 5.02 -12.21 -3.03
N PRO A 10 6.01 -13.12 -3.27
CA PRO A 10 5.75 -14.55 -3.15
C PRO A 10 5.30 -14.92 -1.74
N ALA A 11 4.37 -15.86 -1.63
CA ALA A 11 3.83 -16.26 -0.34
C ALA A 11 4.91 -16.75 0.63
N ASN A 12 5.93 -17.43 0.11
CA ASN A 12 7.03 -17.97 0.93
C ASN A 12 8.04 -16.89 1.35
N MET A 13 7.91 -15.66 0.83
CA MET A 13 8.75 -14.52 1.19
C MET A 13 7.97 -13.44 1.93
N CYS A 14 6.80 -13.78 2.43
CA CYS A 14 5.96 -12.83 3.13
C CYS A 14 6.66 -12.32 4.41
N PRO A 15 6.76 -10.98 4.59
CA PRO A 15 7.42 -10.43 5.79
C PRO A 15 6.71 -10.83 7.08
N LEU A 16 5.43 -11.19 7.02
CA LEU A 16 4.68 -11.62 8.20
C LEU A 16 5.03 -13.03 8.69
N LEU A 17 5.91 -13.74 7.98
CA LEU A 17 6.39 -15.06 8.42
C LEU A 17 7.40 -14.98 9.56
N LYS A 18 8.02 -13.82 9.76
CA LYS A 18 9.08 -13.62 10.77
C LYS A 18 8.78 -12.44 11.67
N PRO A 19 9.18 -12.49 12.96
CA PRO A 19 8.98 -11.36 13.88
C PRO A 19 9.60 -10.05 13.38
N GLU A 20 10.77 -10.12 12.74
CA GLU A 20 11.47 -8.93 12.21
C GLU A 20 10.64 -8.27 11.11
N GLY A 21 10.04 -9.07 10.23
CA GLY A 21 9.18 -8.56 9.18
C GLY A 21 7.92 -7.93 9.73
N LYS A 22 7.31 -8.55 10.74
CA LYS A 22 6.13 -7.97 11.40
C LYS A 22 6.45 -6.62 12.03
N ALA A 23 7.60 -6.51 12.71
CA ALA A 23 8.04 -5.26 13.33
C ALA A 23 8.27 -4.19 12.28
N MET A 24 8.88 -4.54 11.16
CA MET A 24 9.14 -3.63 10.05
C MET A 24 7.83 -3.08 9.47
N ILE A 25 6.86 -3.95 9.24
CA ILE A 25 5.55 -3.54 8.69
C ILE A 25 4.84 -2.61 9.68
N LYS A 26 4.86 -2.96 10.96
CA LYS A 26 4.24 -2.12 11.99
C LYS A 26 4.87 -0.73 12.03
N GLN A 27 6.19 -0.65 11.91
CA GLN A 27 6.91 0.62 11.90
C GLN A 27 6.61 1.42 10.64
N LEU A 28 6.61 0.76 9.48
CA LEU A 28 6.34 1.41 8.20
C LEU A 28 4.97 2.10 8.20
N PHE A 29 3.94 1.41 8.67
CA PHE A 29 2.58 1.92 8.67
C PHE A 29 2.17 2.63 9.96
N SER A 30 3.14 2.97 10.82
CA SER A 30 2.84 3.76 12.00
C SER A 30 2.33 5.16 11.59
N ASP A 31 1.46 5.73 12.39
CA ASP A 31 0.90 7.07 12.13
C ASP A 31 2.00 8.10 11.95
N GLU A 32 3.04 8.01 12.79
CA GLU A 32 4.18 8.92 12.73
C GLU A 32 4.90 8.84 11.39
N ASN A 33 5.18 7.61 10.92
CA ASN A 33 5.90 7.41 9.66
C ASN A 33 5.08 7.83 8.45
N VAL A 34 3.79 7.52 8.44
CA VAL A 34 2.87 7.92 7.38
C VAL A 34 2.78 9.44 7.30
N LYS A 35 2.62 10.09 8.43
CA LYS A 35 2.55 11.56 8.51
C LYS A 35 3.84 12.21 8.04
N LYS A 36 4.99 11.65 8.44
CA LYS A 36 6.31 12.14 8.04
C LYS A 36 6.51 12.04 6.52
N ALA A 37 5.94 11.03 5.90
CA ALA A 37 6.02 10.85 4.45
C ALA A 37 5.14 11.84 3.68
N GLY A 38 4.24 12.55 4.35
CA GLY A 38 3.35 13.51 3.71
C GLY A 38 2.22 12.86 2.92
N ILE A 39 1.83 11.66 3.28
CA ILE A 39 0.75 10.93 2.61
C ILE A 39 -0.36 10.61 3.61
N ARG A 40 -1.53 10.24 3.08
CA ARG A 40 -2.65 9.75 3.87
C ARG A 40 -3.14 8.43 3.28
N ILE A 41 -3.14 7.38 4.08
CA ILE A 41 -3.64 6.09 3.65
C ILE A 41 -5.13 6.03 3.97
N ALA A 42 -5.95 6.10 2.92
CA ALA A 42 -7.40 6.11 3.05
C ALA A 42 -7.97 4.72 3.28
N ALA A 43 -7.32 3.70 2.69
CA ALA A 43 -7.72 2.31 2.86
C ALA A 43 -6.52 1.42 2.61
N ALA A 44 -6.46 0.29 3.30
CA ALA A 44 -5.38 -0.67 3.15
C ALA A 44 -5.92 -2.07 3.35
N TYR A 45 -5.63 -2.95 2.40
CA TYR A 45 -6.04 -4.35 2.44
C TYR A 45 -4.87 -5.22 2.03
N MET A 46 -4.72 -6.36 2.69
CA MET A 46 -3.67 -7.31 2.37
C MET A 46 -4.25 -8.72 2.32
N SER A 47 -3.81 -9.51 1.35
CA SER A 47 -4.19 -10.92 1.28
C SER A 47 -3.42 -11.78 2.27
N CYS A 48 -2.32 -11.28 2.84
CA CYS A 48 -1.57 -11.96 3.90
C CYS A 48 -2.33 -11.92 5.23
N PRO A 49 -2.22 -12.95 6.04
CA PRO A 49 -1.65 -14.27 5.78
C PRO A 49 -2.69 -15.28 5.28
N LYS A 50 -3.87 -14.82 4.91
CA LYS A 50 -5.00 -15.68 4.54
C LYS A 50 -4.76 -16.46 3.25
N ASP A 51 -4.10 -15.82 2.28
CA ASP A 51 -3.84 -16.43 0.99
C ASP A 51 -2.60 -17.31 1.09
N THR A 52 -2.76 -18.61 0.89
CA THR A 52 -1.69 -19.59 1.05
C THR A 52 -1.25 -20.22 -0.27
N GLY A 53 -1.92 -19.92 -1.37
CA GLY A 53 -1.70 -20.63 -2.61
C GLY A 53 -0.84 -19.94 -3.63
N VAL A 54 -0.78 -18.62 -3.59
CA VAL A 54 -0.15 -17.81 -4.63
C VAL A 54 0.57 -16.61 -4.01
N ASP A 55 1.01 -15.69 -4.85
CA ASP A 55 1.60 -14.45 -4.38
C ASP A 55 0.61 -13.67 -3.53
N HIS A 56 1.11 -13.11 -2.44
CA HIS A 56 0.32 -12.22 -1.60
C HIS A 56 0.31 -10.83 -2.21
N LYS A 57 -0.81 -10.12 -2.05
CA LYS A 57 -0.95 -8.75 -2.55
C LYS A 57 -1.41 -7.81 -1.46
N GLY A 58 -0.89 -6.60 -1.51
CA GLY A 58 -1.36 -5.50 -0.70
C GLY A 58 -1.98 -4.44 -1.60
N PHE A 59 -3.11 -3.88 -1.17
CA PHE A 59 -3.86 -2.87 -1.91
C PHE A 59 -4.01 -1.65 -1.01
N PHE A 60 -3.51 -0.50 -1.47
CA PHE A 60 -3.51 0.71 -0.66
C PHE A 60 -4.10 1.86 -1.47
N THR A 61 -5.10 2.51 -0.90
CA THR A 61 -5.64 3.73 -1.48
C THR A 61 -5.00 4.89 -0.71
N VAL A 62 -4.23 5.71 -1.43
CA VAL A 62 -3.35 6.70 -0.81
C VAL A 62 -3.60 8.08 -1.41
N GLU A 63 -3.71 9.07 -0.54
CA GLU A 63 -3.75 10.47 -0.93
C GLU A 63 -2.36 11.07 -0.80
N ALA A 64 -1.87 11.70 -1.87
CA ALA A 64 -0.54 12.29 -1.92
C ALA A 64 -0.52 13.39 -2.98
N GLU A 65 0.45 14.30 -2.89
CA GLU A 65 0.61 15.35 -3.89
C GLU A 65 1.18 14.82 -5.20
N ALA A 66 2.04 13.79 -5.11
CA ALA A 66 2.68 13.18 -6.25
C ALA A 66 2.89 11.68 -6.01
N PRO A 67 2.91 10.84 -7.08
CA PRO A 67 3.11 9.40 -6.91
C PRO A 67 4.48 9.04 -6.33
N GLU A 68 5.48 9.90 -6.53
CA GLU A 68 6.82 9.68 -6.00
C GLU A 68 6.86 9.61 -4.48
N ALA A 69 5.98 10.35 -3.80
CA ALA A 69 5.88 10.30 -2.35
C ALA A 69 5.47 8.89 -1.88
N ILE A 70 4.62 8.23 -2.64
CA ILE A 70 4.15 6.88 -2.34
C ILE A 70 5.26 5.86 -2.58
N THR A 71 5.93 5.94 -3.72
CA THR A 71 7.05 5.06 -4.04
C THR A 71 8.16 5.17 -3.00
N LYS A 72 8.47 6.39 -2.60
CA LYS A 72 9.47 6.65 -1.57
C LYS A 72 9.06 6.09 -0.21
N PHE A 73 7.78 6.21 0.14
CA PHE A 73 7.27 5.66 1.39
C PHE A 73 7.48 4.15 1.48
N PHE A 74 7.16 3.42 0.41
CA PHE A 74 7.33 1.96 0.39
C PHE A 74 8.79 1.53 0.30
N GLY A 75 9.68 2.43 -0.16
CA GLY A 75 11.12 2.16 -0.19
C GLY A 75 11.48 0.96 -1.06
N PRO A 76 12.14 -0.07 -0.49
CA PRO A 76 12.57 -1.23 -1.26
C PRO A 76 11.42 -2.16 -1.69
N MET A 77 10.22 -1.97 -1.14
CA MET A 77 9.06 -2.76 -1.57
C MET A 77 8.60 -2.27 -2.93
N THR A 78 8.46 -3.19 -3.87
CA THR A 78 7.99 -2.86 -5.21
C THR A 78 6.50 -2.57 -5.17
N VAL A 79 6.11 -1.39 -5.63
CA VAL A 79 4.69 -1.01 -5.73
C VAL A 79 4.39 -0.49 -7.12
N GLU A 80 3.20 -0.80 -7.60
CA GLU A 80 2.64 -0.22 -8.80
C GLU A 80 1.65 0.85 -8.36
N VAL A 81 1.87 2.10 -8.81
CA VAL A 81 1.06 3.25 -8.38
C VAL A 81 0.29 3.79 -9.57
N ARG A 82 -1.01 3.94 -9.42
CA ARG A 82 -1.89 4.48 -10.45
C ARG A 82 -2.76 5.58 -9.89
N PRO A 83 -2.97 6.67 -10.63
CA PRO A 83 -3.96 7.66 -10.25
C PRO A 83 -5.36 7.06 -10.38
N VAL A 84 -6.20 7.32 -9.39
CA VAL A 84 -7.57 6.82 -9.37
C VAL A 84 -8.50 7.94 -8.93
N GLN A 85 -9.79 7.76 -9.19
CA GLN A 85 -10.80 8.68 -8.67
C GLN A 85 -12.02 7.86 -8.23
N PRO A 86 -12.81 8.37 -7.27
CA PRO A 86 -14.01 7.67 -6.84
C PRO A 86 -14.98 7.47 -8.01
N LEU A 87 -15.63 6.34 -8.04
CA LEU A 87 -16.63 6.07 -9.08
C LEU A 87 -17.72 7.13 -9.09
N SER A 88 -18.08 7.68 -7.91
CA SER A 88 -19.06 8.76 -7.82
C SER A 88 -18.64 10.00 -8.60
N GLU A 89 -17.33 10.28 -8.70
CA GLU A 89 -16.83 11.39 -9.50
C GLU A 89 -16.96 11.11 -10.98
N ILE A 90 -16.66 9.87 -11.38
CA ILE A 90 -16.79 9.43 -12.78
C ILE A 90 -18.26 9.46 -13.20
N ALA A 91 -19.15 8.99 -12.33
CA ALA A 91 -20.59 8.91 -12.59
C ALA A 91 -21.19 10.26 -12.92
N LYS A 92 -20.66 11.36 -12.40
CA LYS A 92 -21.14 12.70 -12.71
C LYS A 92 -20.94 13.09 -14.17
N THR A 93 -20.03 12.42 -14.87
CA THR A 93 -19.71 12.71 -16.27
C THR A 93 -20.37 11.75 -17.25
N LEU A 94 -21.05 10.74 -16.76
CA LEU A 94 -21.78 9.76 -17.60
C LEU A 94 -23.23 10.24 -17.92
#